data_62fd1e207f022bbebcb933ae36207559
#
_entry.id   62fd1e207f022bbebcb933ae36207559
#
_cell.length_a   1.000
_cell.length_b   1.000
_cell.length_c   1.000
_cell.angle_alpha   90.00
_cell.angle_beta   90.00
_cell.angle_gamma   90.00
#
_symmetry.space_group_name_H-M   'P 1'
#
loop_
_entity.id
_entity.type
_entity.pdbx_description
1 polymer ?
#
loop_
_entity_poly.entity_id
_entity_poly.type
_entity_poly.pdbx_seq_one_letter_code
_entity_poly.pdbx_strand_id
1 'polypeptide(L)'
;MGAGRVQAPPPLRPAGRQATPEFEEDTRRQSPLDITILDTALEVIDFRSFSNLWFWIALAALWSTASHWVVGVPFDLVRRAARGNAQALEDMVVLANIQARRLLFIADATGLLTTALTFFVVTTLALLAFLYWIEFAQALLLLFLPMMIVGWLTLRTARKIEGLDPVDLGNLLAHHRRMVQAVGVVAIFVTSMFGMWINMNHSALG
;
A
#
# COMPACT_ATOMS: atom_id res chain seq x y z
N MET A 1 35.32 -38.50 85.26
CA MET A 1 35.21 -37.06 84.87
C MET A 1 35.07 -36.97 83.37
N GLY A 2 33.84 -36.93 82.90
CA GLY A 2 33.52 -36.89 81.45
C GLY A 2 32.82 -35.55 81.19
N ALA A 3 33.46 -34.67 80.49
CA ALA A 3 32.91 -33.40 80.06
C ALA A 3 32.02 -33.63 78.84
N GLY A 4 30.69 -33.49 79.03
CA GLY A 4 29.71 -33.52 77.95
C GLY A 4 29.86 -32.27 77.03
N ARG A 5 30.08 -32.54 75.78
CA ARG A 5 30.17 -31.51 74.72
C ARG A 5 28.70 -31.18 74.35
N VAL A 6 28.25 -29.96 74.68
CA VAL A 6 26.98 -29.39 74.22
C VAL A 6 27.08 -29.06 72.77
N GLN A 7 26.27 -29.71 71.95
CA GLN A 7 26.17 -29.47 70.52
C GLN A 7 25.24 -28.26 70.29
N ALA A 8 25.72 -27.24 69.60
CA ALA A 8 24.93 -26.06 69.20
C ALA A 8 23.87 -26.46 68.14
N PRO A 9 22.65 -25.89 68.16
CA PRO A 9 21.65 -26.14 67.15
C PRO A 9 22.04 -25.56 65.81
N PRO A 10 21.61 -26.21 64.68
CA PRO A 10 21.91 -25.74 63.32
C PRO A 10 21.18 -24.43 63.01
N PRO A 11 21.74 -23.55 62.15
CA PRO A 11 21.14 -22.30 61.77
C PRO A 11 19.83 -22.52 60.96
N LEU A 12 18.81 -21.74 61.32
CA LEU A 12 17.52 -21.72 60.62
C LEU A 12 17.73 -21.26 59.16
N ARG A 13 17.33 -22.09 58.18
CA ARG A 13 17.26 -21.72 56.79
C ARG A 13 16.22 -20.61 56.60
N PRO A 14 16.51 -19.53 55.88
CA PRO A 14 15.50 -18.55 55.51
C PRO A 14 14.41 -19.23 54.66
N ALA A 15 13.15 -19.03 55.04
CA ALA A 15 11.99 -19.50 54.30
C ALA A 15 12.03 -18.85 52.88
N GLY A 16 12.43 -19.59 51.88
CA GLY A 16 12.27 -19.20 50.49
C GLY A 16 10.80 -18.98 50.24
N ARG A 17 10.46 -17.75 49.84
CA ARG A 17 9.13 -17.39 49.35
C ARG A 17 8.86 -18.27 48.14
N GLN A 18 8.08 -19.36 48.34
CA GLN A 18 7.57 -20.18 47.23
C GLN A 18 6.63 -19.28 46.44
N ALA A 19 7.06 -18.85 45.26
CA ALA A 19 6.16 -18.29 44.28
C ALA A 19 5.08 -19.32 43.97
N THR A 20 3.83 -18.92 44.11
CA THR A 20 2.69 -19.80 43.88
C THR A 20 2.73 -20.26 42.40
N PRO A 21 2.59 -21.57 42.12
CA PRO A 21 2.70 -22.14 40.79
C PRO A 21 1.66 -21.58 39.80
N GLU A 22 0.56 -21.01 40.27
CA GLU A 22 -0.46 -20.36 39.43
C GLU A 22 0.03 -19.10 38.69
N PHE A 23 0.93 -18.31 39.30
CA PHE A 23 1.41 -17.08 38.64
C PHE A 23 2.44 -17.36 37.50
N GLU A 24 3.17 -18.45 37.62
CA GLU A 24 4.16 -18.87 36.61
C GLU A 24 3.50 -19.61 35.45
N GLU A 25 2.36 -20.27 35.69
CA GLU A 25 1.59 -20.99 34.66
C GLU A 25 0.77 -20.01 33.79
N ASP A 26 0.27 -18.90 34.35
CA ASP A 26 -0.47 -17.88 33.62
C ASP A 26 0.46 -17.07 32.70
N THR A 27 1.69 -16.78 33.14
CA THR A 27 2.70 -16.10 32.30
C THR A 27 3.20 -16.98 31.15
N ARG A 28 3.19 -18.32 31.30
CA ARG A 28 3.55 -19.24 30.22
C ARG A 28 2.44 -19.47 29.20
N ARG A 29 1.18 -19.26 29.57
CA ARG A 29 0.05 -19.43 28.64
C ARG A 29 -0.17 -18.22 27.72
N GLN A 30 0.25 -17.04 28.14
CA GLN A 30 0.07 -15.82 27.33
C GLN A 30 1.17 -15.63 26.27
N SER A 31 2.37 -16.14 26.45
CA SER A 31 3.48 -15.96 25.51
C SER A 31 3.42 -16.82 24.23
N PRO A 32 2.88 -18.06 24.22
CA PRO A 32 2.87 -18.86 22.97
C PRO A 32 1.82 -18.43 21.96
N LEU A 33 0.66 -17.89 22.43
CA LEU A 33 -0.44 -17.53 21.53
C LEU A 33 -0.14 -16.23 20.76
N ASP A 34 0.44 -15.24 21.42
CA ASP A 34 0.79 -13.97 20.77
C ASP A 34 1.93 -14.15 19.77
N ILE A 35 2.93 -14.96 20.10
CA ILE A 35 4.02 -15.31 19.18
C ILE A 35 3.48 -16.14 18.02
N THR A 36 2.59 -17.11 18.26
CA THR A 36 1.99 -17.95 17.22
C THR A 36 1.11 -17.13 16.27
N ILE A 37 0.35 -16.14 16.76
CA ILE A 37 -0.48 -15.26 15.94
C ILE A 37 0.40 -14.34 15.07
N LEU A 38 1.47 -13.78 15.65
CA LEU A 38 2.42 -12.96 14.91
C LEU A 38 3.22 -13.79 13.90
N ASP A 39 3.69 -14.96 14.26
CA ASP A 39 4.39 -15.89 13.37
C ASP A 39 3.46 -16.38 12.26
N THR A 40 2.21 -16.73 12.57
CA THR A 40 1.22 -17.11 11.56
C THR A 40 0.85 -15.92 10.66
N ALA A 41 0.72 -14.71 11.22
CA ALA A 41 0.47 -13.51 10.42
C ALA A 41 1.66 -13.15 9.54
N LEU A 42 2.89 -13.33 10.01
CA LEU A 42 4.12 -13.12 9.24
C LEU A 42 4.34 -14.23 8.21
N GLU A 43 3.92 -15.46 8.50
CA GLU A 43 3.99 -16.60 7.58
C GLU A 43 2.91 -16.50 6.48
N VAL A 44 1.73 -15.96 6.79
CA VAL A 44 0.69 -15.62 5.80
C VAL A 44 1.09 -14.42 4.94
N ILE A 45 1.90 -13.50 5.48
CA ILE A 45 2.58 -12.44 4.73
C ILE A 45 3.93 -13.02 4.24
N ASP A 46 3.87 -14.03 3.39
CA ASP A 46 5.04 -14.45 2.64
C ASP A 46 5.52 -13.25 1.82
N PHE A 47 6.70 -12.73 2.12
CA PHE A 47 7.32 -11.57 1.44
C PHE A 47 7.64 -11.83 -0.04
N ARG A 48 7.29 -13.01 -0.56
CA ARG A 48 7.30 -13.36 -1.98
C ARG A 48 6.08 -12.76 -2.67
N SER A 49 6.11 -11.45 -2.91
CA SER A 49 4.97 -10.67 -3.37
C SER A 49 4.40 -11.13 -4.70
N PHE A 50 5.23 -11.56 -5.63
CA PHE A 50 4.78 -12.00 -6.96
C PHE A 50 4.13 -13.40 -6.96
N SER A 51 4.42 -14.23 -5.97
CA SER A 51 3.77 -15.54 -5.78
C SER A 51 2.48 -15.43 -4.96
N ASN A 52 2.20 -14.27 -4.38
CA ASN A 52 1.08 -14.07 -3.46
C ASN A 52 -0.16 -13.53 -4.18
N LEU A 53 -1.29 -14.24 -4.06
CA LEU A 53 -2.57 -13.83 -4.63
C LEU A 53 -3.02 -12.43 -4.20
N TRP A 54 -2.71 -12.03 -2.97
CA TRP A 54 -3.07 -10.71 -2.43
C TRP A 54 -2.48 -9.55 -3.22
N PHE A 55 -1.26 -9.68 -3.71
CA PHE A 55 -0.65 -8.67 -4.56
C PHE A 55 -1.43 -8.45 -5.84
N TRP A 56 -1.87 -9.53 -6.49
CA TRP A 56 -2.66 -9.46 -7.73
C TRP A 56 -4.06 -8.89 -7.51
N ILE A 57 -4.68 -9.22 -6.36
CA ILE A 57 -5.96 -8.62 -5.96
C ILE A 57 -5.78 -7.12 -5.71
N ALA A 58 -4.75 -6.71 -4.97
CA ALA A 58 -4.46 -5.30 -4.71
C ALA A 58 -4.17 -4.53 -6.01
N LEU A 59 -3.40 -5.11 -6.92
CA LEU A 59 -3.11 -4.55 -8.24
C LEU A 59 -4.40 -4.36 -9.06
N ALA A 60 -5.25 -5.38 -9.11
CA ALA A 60 -6.54 -5.32 -9.82
C ALA A 60 -7.48 -4.27 -9.22
N ALA A 61 -7.60 -4.22 -7.89
CA ALA A 61 -8.41 -3.25 -7.18
C ALA A 61 -7.91 -1.81 -7.41
N LEU A 62 -6.59 -1.59 -7.35
CA LEU A 62 -5.97 -0.29 -7.62
C LEU A 62 -6.31 0.21 -9.02
N TRP A 63 -6.08 -0.61 -10.06
CA TRP A 63 -6.33 -0.21 -11.44
C TRP A 63 -7.82 -0.09 -11.77
N SER A 64 -8.67 -0.91 -11.16
CA SER A 64 -10.13 -0.76 -11.26
C SER A 64 -10.56 0.60 -10.70
N THR A 65 -10.09 0.95 -9.52
CA THR A 65 -10.42 2.24 -8.86
C THR A 65 -9.85 3.43 -9.65
N ALA A 66 -8.58 3.37 -10.05
CA ALA A 66 -7.94 4.43 -10.84
C ALA A 66 -8.64 4.68 -12.17
N SER A 67 -9.19 3.65 -12.81
CA SER A 67 -9.94 3.76 -14.07
C SER A 67 -11.37 4.27 -13.89
N HIS A 68 -11.96 4.10 -12.70
CA HIS A 68 -13.33 4.54 -12.43
C HIS A 68 -13.42 6.05 -12.16
N TRP A 69 -12.44 6.60 -11.45
CA TRP A 69 -12.40 8.00 -11.07
C TRP A 69 -11.50 8.81 -12.00
N VAL A 70 -12.09 9.70 -12.78
CA VAL A 70 -11.38 10.56 -13.74
C VAL A 70 -11.29 11.97 -13.17
N VAL A 71 -10.12 12.36 -12.69
CA VAL A 71 -9.92 13.66 -12.01
C VAL A 71 -10.93 13.88 -10.87
N GLY A 72 -11.32 12.81 -10.15
CA GLY A 72 -12.32 12.87 -9.10
C GLY A 72 -13.79 12.92 -9.58
N VAL A 73 -14.04 12.78 -10.88
CA VAL A 73 -15.40 12.70 -11.46
C VAL A 73 -15.72 11.24 -11.80
N PRO A 74 -16.86 10.67 -11.33
CA PRO A 74 -17.28 9.34 -11.73
C PRO A 74 -17.53 9.26 -13.23
N PHE A 75 -16.96 8.26 -13.89
CA PHE A 75 -17.07 8.15 -15.36
C PHE A 75 -18.49 7.84 -15.86
N ASP A 76 -19.35 7.28 -15.04
CA ASP A 76 -20.78 7.09 -15.41
C ASP A 76 -21.49 8.45 -15.58
N LEU A 77 -21.13 9.48 -14.83
CA LEU A 77 -21.62 10.85 -15.00
C LEU A 77 -21.20 11.41 -16.37
N VAL A 78 -19.94 11.26 -16.76
CA VAL A 78 -19.44 11.64 -18.09
C VAL A 78 -20.21 10.93 -19.21
N ARG A 79 -20.49 9.63 -19.04
CA ARG A 79 -21.29 8.86 -20.02
C ARG A 79 -22.76 9.31 -20.09
N ARG A 80 -23.37 9.68 -18.97
CA ARG A 80 -24.75 10.21 -18.96
C ARG A 80 -24.83 11.58 -19.63
N ALA A 81 -23.86 12.44 -19.34
CA ALA A 81 -23.74 13.75 -20.02
C ALA A 81 -23.59 13.59 -21.54
N ALA A 82 -22.71 12.68 -21.99
CA ALA A 82 -22.49 12.38 -23.42
C ALA A 82 -23.73 11.82 -24.14
N ARG A 83 -24.70 11.23 -23.39
CA ARG A 83 -25.99 10.73 -23.95
C ARG A 83 -27.07 11.82 -24.03
N GLY A 84 -26.73 13.10 -23.75
CA GLY A 84 -27.66 14.22 -23.84
C GLY A 84 -28.47 14.51 -22.57
N ASN A 85 -28.12 13.94 -21.41
CA ASN A 85 -28.75 14.29 -20.15
C ASN A 85 -28.22 15.67 -19.68
N ALA A 86 -29.08 16.70 -19.77
CA ALA A 86 -28.70 18.08 -19.44
C ALA A 86 -28.26 18.26 -17.98
N GLN A 87 -28.95 17.62 -17.03
CA GLN A 87 -28.57 17.68 -15.62
C GLN A 87 -27.21 17.01 -15.36
N ALA A 88 -26.98 15.83 -15.96
CA ALA A 88 -25.68 15.16 -15.84
C ALA A 88 -24.54 15.97 -16.46
N LEU A 89 -24.81 16.75 -17.50
CA LEU A 89 -23.84 17.66 -18.11
C LEU A 89 -23.48 18.80 -17.16
N GLU A 90 -24.47 19.42 -16.54
CA GLU A 90 -24.28 20.49 -15.56
C GLU A 90 -23.51 19.98 -14.33
N ASP A 91 -23.95 18.85 -13.76
CA ASP A 91 -23.30 18.21 -12.62
C ASP A 91 -21.83 17.84 -12.94
N MET A 92 -21.55 17.34 -14.14
CA MET A 92 -20.20 17.00 -14.60
C MET A 92 -19.31 18.25 -14.65
N VAL A 93 -19.79 19.36 -15.21
CA VAL A 93 -19.04 20.62 -15.31
C VAL A 93 -18.74 21.19 -13.93
N VAL A 94 -19.75 21.26 -13.06
CA VAL A 94 -19.59 21.77 -11.70
C VAL A 94 -18.60 20.92 -10.90
N LEU A 95 -18.78 19.59 -10.91
CA LEU A 95 -17.93 18.68 -10.16
C LEU A 95 -16.48 18.68 -10.67
N ALA A 96 -16.27 18.66 -11.99
CA ALA A 96 -14.94 18.71 -12.60
C ALA A 96 -14.18 19.98 -12.21
N ASN A 97 -14.83 21.14 -12.25
CA ASN A 97 -14.23 22.41 -11.86
C ASN A 97 -13.89 22.48 -10.37
N ILE A 98 -14.76 21.96 -9.49
CA ILE A 98 -14.50 21.90 -8.04
C ILE A 98 -13.29 20.99 -7.76
N GLN A 99 -13.28 19.80 -8.33
CA GLN A 99 -12.20 18.83 -8.13
C GLN A 99 -10.86 19.30 -8.72
N ALA A 100 -10.89 19.91 -9.90
CA ALA A 100 -9.68 20.47 -10.52
C ALA A 100 -9.07 21.59 -9.66
N ARG A 101 -9.88 22.56 -9.20
CA ARG A 101 -9.39 23.63 -8.31
C ARG A 101 -8.83 23.09 -7.01
N ARG A 102 -9.52 22.13 -6.37
CA ARG A 102 -9.04 21.48 -5.15
C ARG A 102 -7.71 20.79 -5.36
N LEU A 103 -7.58 20.03 -6.45
CA LEU A 103 -6.37 19.27 -6.78
C LEU A 103 -5.19 20.22 -7.03
N LEU A 104 -5.40 21.30 -7.79
CA LEU A 104 -4.38 22.29 -8.08
C LEU A 104 -3.99 23.08 -6.82
N PHE A 105 -4.95 23.46 -5.98
CA PHE A 105 -4.66 24.10 -4.70
C PHE A 105 -3.76 23.25 -3.81
N ILE A 106 -4.06 21.94 -3.70
CA ILE A 106 -3.23 21.00 -2.94
C ILE A 106 -1.83 20.88 -3.58
N ALA A 107 -1.76 20.75 -4.92
CA ALA A 107 -0.50 20.65 -5.64
C ALA A 107 0.38 21.89 -5.47
N ASP A 108 -0.22 23.08 -5.46
CA ASP A 108 0.52 24.34 -5.28
C ASP A 108 0.95 24.55 -3.81
N ALA A 109 0.09 24.18 -2.85
CA ALA A 109 0.39 24.32 -1.43
C ALA A 109 1.43 23.32 -0.94
N THR A 110 1.43 22.08 -1.43
CA THR A 110 2.28 20.98 -0.95
C THR A 110 3.23 20.44 -2.00
N GLY A 111 3.32 21.06 -3.18
CA GLY A 111 4.03 20.51 -4.36
C GLY A 111 5.48 20.17 -4.09
N LEU A 112 6.23 21.04 -3.39
CA LEU A 112 7.63 20.77 -3.05
C LEU A 112 7.75 19.56 -2.11
N LEU A 113 6.95 19.54 -1.04
CA LEU A 113 6.97 18.44 -0.07
C LEU A 113 6.56 17.11 -0.71
N THR A 114 5.47 17.13 -1.48
CA THR A 114 4.97 15.95 -2.20
C THR A 114 6.01 15.42 -3.19
N THR A 115 6.66 16.32 -3.94
CA THR A 115 7.72 15.95 -4.88
C THR A 115 8.92 15.35 -4.16
N ALA A 116 9.41 16.00 -3.10
CA ALA A 116 10.53 15.51 -2.30
C ALA A 116 10.22 14.12 -1.70
N LEU A 117 9.05 13.96 -1.08
CA LEU A 117 8.60 12.69 -0.52
C LEU A 117 8.49 11.59 -1.59
N THR A 118 7.95 11.92 -2.76
CA THR A 118 7.80 11.00 -3.88
C THR A 118 9.16 10.48 -4.36
N PHE A 119 10.13 11.39 -4.58
CA PHE A 119 11.48 11.00 -4.97
C PHE A 119 12.21 10.22 -3.87
N PHE A 120 12.03 10.59 -2.61
CA PHE A 120 12.57 9.85 -1.48
C PHE A 120 12.05 8.40 -1.46
N VAL A 121 10.73 8.21 -1.57
CA VAL A 121 10.11 6.88 -1.60
C VAL A 121 10.59 6.07 -2.79
N VAL A 122 10.62 6.67 -4.00
CA VAL A 122 11.11 5.98 -5.22
C VAL A 122 12.56 5.57 -5.08
N THR A 123 13.43 6.46 -4.59
CA THR A 123 14.84 6.15 -4.41
C THR A 123 15.04 5.04 -3.38
N THR A 124 14.32 5.11 -2.25
CA THR A 124 14.38 4.07 -1.21
C THR A 124 13.92 2.72 -1.75
N LEU A 125 12.78 2.69 -2.45
CA LEU A 125 12.27 1.47 -3.08
C LEU A 125 13.23 0.92 -4.14
N ALA A 126 13.83 1.79 -4.95
CA ALA A 126 14.81 1.38 -5.96
C ALA A 126 16.08 0.78 -5.35
N LEU A 127 16.61 1.39 -4.27
CA LEU A 127 17.74 0.83 -3.55
C LEU A 127 17.41 -0.55 -2.93
N LEU A 128 16.27 -0.66 -2.27
CA LEU A 128 15.83 -1.93 -1.68
C LEU A 128 15.55 -3.01 -2.75
N ALA A 129 14.99 -2.61 -3.89
CA ALA A 129 14.67 -3.52 -4.99
C ALA A 129 15.90 -4.06 -5.71
N PHE A 130 16.92 -3.20 -5.97
CA PHE A 130 18.04 -3.55 -6.86
C PHE A 130 19.36 -3.81 -6.11
N LEU A 131 19.61 -3.15 -4.95
CA LEU A 131 20.80 -3.44 -4.15
C LEU A 131 20.56 -4.61 -3.20
N TYR A 132 19.40 -4.63 -2.53
CA TYR A 132 19.08 -5.64 -1.51
C TYR A 132 18.24 -6.79 -2.06
N TRP A 133 17.80 -6.73 -3.31
CA TRP A 133 17.00 -7.77 -3.98
C TRP A 133 15.71 -8.14 -3.23
N ILE A 134 15.12 -7.20 -2.52
CA ILE A 134 13.88 -7.43 -1.77
C ILE A 134 12.70 -7.46 -2.75
N GLU A 135 12.08 -8.63 -2.92
CA GLU A 135 10.97 -8.85 -3.85
C GLU A 135 9.77 -7.93 -3.57
N PHE A 136 9.44 -7.71 -2.30
CA PHE A 136 8.39 -6.78 -1.89
C PHE A 136 8.66 -5.34 -2.36
N ALA A 137 9.89 -4.87 -2.25
CA ALA A 137 10.27 -3.54 -2.73
C ALA A 137 10.19 -3.44 -4.26
N GLN A 138 10.54 -4.50 -4.99
CA GLN A 138 10.38 -4.60 -6.44
C GLN A 138 8.90 -4.50 -6.85
N ALA A 139 8.03 -5.25 -6.16
CA ALA A 139 6.59 -5.24 -6.38
C ALA A 139 5.98 -3.85 -6.12
N LEU A 140 6.35 -3.20 -5.00
CA LEU A 140 5.91 -1.85 -4.69
C LEU A 140 6.43 -0.82 -5.70
N LEU A 141 7.67 -0.93 -6.15
CA LEU A 141 8.23 -0.03 -7.16
C LEU A 141 7.47 -0.12 -8.48
N LEU A 142 7.18 -1.35 -8.94
CA LEU A 142 6.40 -1.59 -10.16
C LEU A 142 4.96 -1.09 -10.06
N LEU A 143 4.41 -1.02 -8.86
CA LEU A 143 3.09 -0.45 -8.60
C LEU A 143 3.15 1.08 -8.54
N PHE A 144 4.17 1.63 -7.89
CA PHE A 144 4.28 3.06 -7.60
C PHE A 144 4.66 3.89 -8.82
N LEU A 145 5.57 3.41 -9.67
CA LEU A 145 6.02 4.12 -10.88
C LEU A 145 4.86 4.49 -11.84
N PRO A 146 4.00 3.55 -12.26
CA PRO A 146 2.89 3.91 -13.12
C PRO A 146 1.84 4.78 -12.42
N MET A 147 1.68 4.66 -11.09
CA MET A 147 0.80 5.55 -10.33
C MET A 147 1.32 7.00 -10.31
N MET A 148 2.63 7.21 -10.29
CA MET A 148 3.21 8.55 -10.46
C MET A 148 2.84 9.15 -11.82
N ILE A 149 2.91 8.34 -12.89
CA ILE A 149 2.51 8.78 -14.24
C ILE A 149 1.03 9.17 -14.26
N VAL A 150 0.16 8.37 -13.64
CA VAL A 150 -1.27 8.67 -13.50
C VAL A 150 -1.48 9.97 -12.72
N GLY A 151 -0.79 10.16 -11.60
CA GLY A 151 -0.85 11.39 -10.80
C GLY A 151 -0.45 12.63 -11.61
N TRP A 152 0.65 12.54 -12.36
CA TRP A 152 1.10 13.61 -13.26
C TRP A 152 0.08 13.90 -14.37
N LEU A 153 -0.46 12.86 -15.01
CA LEU A 153 -1.51 13.00 -16.04
C LEU A 153 -2.75 13.68 -15.46
N THR A 154 -3.13 13.33 -14.23
CA THR A 154 -4.28 13.91 -13.53
C THR A 154 -4.10 15.40 -13.26
N LEU A 155 -2.92 15.80 -12.76
CA LEU A 155 -2.58 17.22 -12.56
C LEU A 155 -2.54 17.99 -13.89
N ARG A 156 -1.95 17.40 -14.92
CA ARG A 156 -1.92 18.00 -16.26
C ARG A 156 -3.32 18.19 -16.84
N THR A 157 -4.21 17.23 -16.63
CA THR A 157 -5.60 17.32 -17.08
C THR A 157 -6.36 18.36 -16.26
N ALA A 158 -6.21 18.40 -14.94
CA ALA A 158 -6.83 19.37 -14.07
C ALA A 158 -6.52 20.82 -14.48
N ARG A 159 -5.28 21.11 -14.88
CA ARG A 159 -4.87 22.44 -15.39
C ARG A 159 -5.56 22.87 -16.68
N LYS A 160 -6.15 21.92 -17.41
CA LYS A 160 -6.82 22.19 -18.70
C LYS A 160 -8.34 22.33 -18.57
N ILE A 161 -8.90 22.02 -17.39
CA ILE A 161 -10.37 21.99 -17.18
C ILE A 161 -10.97 23.40 -17.17
N GLU A 162 -10.24 24.36 -16.60
CA GLU A 162 -10.76 25.72 -16.42
C GLU A 162 -11.05 26.39 -17.78
N GLY A 163 -12.28 26.89 -17.93
CA GLY A 163 -12.72 27.63 -19.11
C GLY A 163 -13.08 26.78 -20.33
N LEU A 164 -13.13 25.44 -20.21
CA LEU A 164 -13.53 24.58 -21.33
C LEU A 164 -15.06 24.51 -21.49
N ASP A 165 -15.51 24.45 -22.73
CA ASP A 165 -16.89 24.13 -23.07
C ASP A 165 -17.28 22.73 -22.56
N PRO A 166 -18.55 22.48 -22.20
CA PRO A 166 -18.99 21.19 -21.65
C PRO A 166 -18.69 19.99 -22.52
N VAL A 167 -18.75 20.15 -23.85
CA VAL A 167 -18.46 19.08 -24.83
C VAL A 167 -16.97 18.75 -24.83
N ASP A 168 -16.12 19.77 -24.86
CA ASP A 168 -14.66 19.63 -24.84
C ASP A 168 -14.18 19.07 -23.50
N LEU A 169 -14.82 19.45 -22.40
CA LEU A 169 -14.57 18.88 -21.08
C LEU A 169 -14.86 17.37 -21.06
N GLY A 170 -16.01 16.95 -21.62
CA GLY A 170 -16.36 15.54 -21.72
C GLY A 170 -15.33 14.74 -22.54
N ASN A 171 -14.88 15.30 -23.66
CA ASN A 171 -13.84 14.71 -24.51
C ASN A 171 -12.48 14.61 -23.78
N LEU A 172 -12.10 15.67 -23.05
CA LEU A 172 -10.87 15.69 -22.25
C LEU A 172 -10.88 14.61 -21.18
N LEU A 173 -11.99 14.48 -20.43
CA LEU A 173 -12.14 13.45 -19.40
C LEU A 173 -12.11 12.03 -20.00
N ALA A 174 -12.77 11.81 -21.13
CA ALA A 174 -12.74 10.53 -21.82
C ALA A 174 -11.33 10.20 -22.36
N HIS A 175 -10.60 11.19 -22.86
CA HIS A 175 -9.21 11.01 -23.27
C HIS A 175 -8.29 10.68 -22.08
N HIS A 176 -8.41 11.41 -21.00
CA HIS A 176 -7.65 11.13 -19.75
C HIS A 176 -7.87 9.70 -19.28
N ARG A 177 -9.12 9.24 -19.23
CA ARG A 177 -9.42 7.84 -18.85
C ARG A 177 -8.71 6.83 -19.75
N ARG A 178 -8.75 7.03 -21.06
CA ARG A 178 -8.05 6.14 -22.02
C ARG A 178 -6.54 6.08 -21.76
N MET A 179 -5.94 7.23 -21.44
CA MET A 179 -4.51 7.30 -21.07
C MET A 179 -4.23 6.54 -19.80
N VAL A 180 -5.06 6.72 -18.75
CA VAL A 180 -4.92 5.96 -17.49
C VAL A 180 -5.06 4.45 -17.72
N GLN A 181 -6.03 4.05 -18.54
CA GLN A 181 -6.22 2.62 -18.88
C GLN A 181 -5.02 2.07 -19.67
N ALA A 182 -4.46 2.83 -20.61
CA ALA A 182 -3.26 2.42 -21.35
C ALA A 182 -2.05 2.23 -20.40
N VAL A 183 -1.84 3.18 -19.48
CA VAL A 183 -0.80 3.06 -18.45
C VAL A 183 -1.03 1.81 -17.60
N GLY A 184 -2.29 1.54 -17.19
CA GLY A 184 -2.65 0.35 -16.41
C GLY A 184 -2.36 -0.96 -17.14
N VAL A 185 -2.74 -1.06 -18.39
CA VAL A 185 -2.47 -2.27 -19.22
C VAL A 185 -0.96 -2.51 -19.35
N VAL A 186 -0.18 -1.48 -19.65
CA VAL A 186 1.28 -1.59 -19.72
C VAL A 186 1.87 -1.97 -18.37
N ALA A 187 1.41 -1.34 -17.28
CA ALA A 187 1.89 -1.63 -15.94
C ALA A 187 1.62 -3.08 -15.52
N ILE A 188 0.40 -3.58 -15.75
CA ILE A 188 0.04 -4.97 -15.45
C ILE A 188 0.89 -5.94 -16.29
N PHE A 189 1.07 -5.65 -17.57
CA PHE A 189 1.91 -6.48 -18.46
C PHE A 189 3.36 -6.54 -17.98
N VAL A 190 3.98 -5.40 -17.70
CA VAL A 190 5.38 -5.32 -17.20
C VAL A 190 5.51 -6.03 -15.85
N THR A 191 4.56 -5.81 -14.93
CA THR A 191 4.56 -6.48 -13.61
C THR A 191 4.43 -7.99 -13.75
N SER A 192 3.56 -8.47 -14.65
CA SER A 192 3.38 -9.91 -14.90
C SER A 192 4.64 -10.55 -15.50
N MET A 193 5.24 -9.88 -16.48
CA MET A 193 6.50 -10.35 -17.09
C MET A 193 7.64 -10.43 -16.06
N PHE A 194 7.77 -9.39 -15.24
CA PHE A 194 8.78 -9.33 -14.20
C PHE A 194 8.55 -10.38 -13.11
N GLY A 195 7.30 -10.55 -12.64
CA GLY A 195 6.95 -11.58 -11.67
C GLY A 195 7.21 -13.00 -12.18
N MET A 196 6.90 -13.27 -13.44
CA MET A 196 7.20 -14.55 -14.07
C MET A 196 8.73 -14.80 -14.16
N TRP A 197 9.49 -13.78 -14.54
CA TRP A 197 10.96 -13.85 -14.60
C TRP A 197 11.58 -14.14 -13.24
N ILE A 198 11.13 -13.49 -12.16
CA ILE A 198 11.58 -13.74 -10.79
C ILE A 198 11.28 -15.19 -10.38
N ASN A 199 10.02 -15.66 -10.60
CA ASN A 199 9.63 -17.03 -10.23
C ASN A 199 10.44 -18.08 -10.99
N MET A 200 10.75 -17.88 -12.26
CA MET A 200 11.58 -18.80 -13.04
C MET A 200 13.00 -18.90 -12.49
N ASN A 201 13.60 -17.77 -12.13
CA ASN A 201 14.97 -17.75 -11.58
C ASN A 201 15.06 -18.42 -10.21
N HIS A 202 14.05 -18.29 -9.35
CA HIS A 202 14.02 -18.96 -8.04
C HIS A 202 13.75 -20.46 -8.16
N SER A 203 12.95 -20.89 -9.13
CA SER A 203 12.68 -22.32 -9.36
C SER A 203 13.85 -23.06 -10.02
N ALA A 204 14.75 -22.34 -10.68
CA ALA A 204 15.93 -22.96 -11.34
C ALA A 204 17.13 -23.17 -10.37
N LEU A 205 17.09 -22.58 -9.18
CA LEU A 205 18.16 -22.61 -8.18
C LEU A 205 17.80 -23.46 -6.93
N GLY A 206 16.59 -24.02 -6.86
CA GLY A 206 16.09 -24.98 -5.83
C GLY A 206 15.82 -26.35 -6.45
#